data_0cc9d10f3d006142b570f1e4af7b1207
#
_entry.id   0cc9d10f3d006142b570f1e4af7b1207
#
_cell.length_a   1.000
_cell.length_b   1.000
_cell.length_c   1.000
_cell.angle_alpha   90.00
_cell.angle_beta   90.00
_cell.angle_gamma   90.00
#
_symmetry.space_group_name_H-M   'P 1'
#
loop_
_entity.id
_entity.type
_entity.pdbx_description
1 polymer ?
#
loop_
_entity_poly.entity_id
_entity_poly.type
_entity_poly.pdbx_seq_one_letter_code
_entity_poly.pdbx_strand_id
1 'polypeptide(L)'
;VEYRAEPVGNGVFRKYSVYRLGNRYVAAPSVHERNWTAKMGEDGVAGAEGYAKDLITVRTNPHKEALRRAFEIAAIDYGRADFGLVDGRPEIYEINTNPMMHAAVSHPFADRAEALRICMEALHAGFQDLDTVSGGPKIKIAPADHLSRKGRKHRLFPGYLWLP
;
A
#
# COMPACT_ATOMS: atom_id res chain seq x y z
N VAL A 1 -6.31 -22.88 3.98
CA VAL A 1 -6.78 -21.50 4.28
C VAL A 1 -7.84 -21.18 3.25
N GLU A 2 -9.05 -20.93 3.71
CA GLU A 2 -10.14 -20.51 2.84
C GLU A 2 -10.02 -18.99 2.64
N TYR A 3 -9.82 -18.59 1.40
CA TYR A 3 -9.82 -17.18 1.05
C TYR A 3 -11.27 -16.72 0.85
N ARG A 4 -11.64 -15.65 1.53
CA ARG A 4 -12.95 -15.05 1.38
C ARG A 4 -12.82 -13.60 0.95
N ALA A 5 -13.43 -13.28 -0.19
CA ALA A 5 -13.64 -11.91 -0.63
C ALA A 5 -15.09 -11.78 -1.09
N GLU A 6 -15.76 -10.76 -0.60
CA GLU A 6 -17.12 -10.48 -1.05
C GLU A 6 -17.09 -9.57 -2.28
N PRO A 7 -17.90 -9.85 -3.29
CA PRO A 7 -18.08 -8.92 -4.39
C PRO A 7 -18.84 -7.67 -3.90
N VAL A 8 -18.39 -6.51 -4.33
CA VAL A 8 -19.02 -5.22 -3.99
C VAL A 8 -20.22 -4.87 -4.88
N GLY A 9 -20.63 -5.78 -5.75
CA GLY A 9 -21.72 -5.68 -6.71
C GLY A 9 -21.26 -6.09 -8.10
N ASN A 10 -22.20 -6.62 -8.91
CA ASN A 10 -21.96 -7.01 -10.31
C ASN A 10 -20.74 -7.90 -10.55
N GLY A 11 -20.39 -8.76 -9.58
CA GLY A 11 -19.22 -9.63 -9.66
C GLY A 11 -17.88 -8.91 -9.58
N VAL A 12 -17.85 -7.66 -9.11
CA VAL A 12 -16.63 -6.89 -8.90
C VAL A 12 -16.13 -7.12 -7.48
N PHE A 13 -14.86 -7.46 -7.36
CA PHE A 13 -14.15 -7.56 -6.09
C PHE A 13 -13.35 -6.29 -5.84
N ARG A 14 -13.26 -5.90 -4.58
CA ARG A 14 -12.53 -4.72 -4.16
C ARG A 14 -11.49 -5.10 -3.12
N LYS A 15 -10.23 -4.81 -3.43
CA LYS A 15 -9.12 -4.94 -2.51
C LYS A 15 -8.79 -3.58 -1.92
N TYR A 16 -8.80 -3.51 -0.61
CA TYR A 16 -8.42 -2.35 0.18
C TYR A 16 -6.97 -2.45 0.60
N SER A 17 -6.38 -1.30 0.90
CA SER A 17 -5.03 -1.25 1.43
C SER A 17 -4.88 -0.14 2.46
N VAL A 18 -4.11 -0.41 3.52
CA VAL A 18 -3.72 0.58 4.52
C VAL A 18 -2.22 0.48 4.74
N TYR A 19 -1.51 1.60 4.60
CA TYR A 19 -0.11 1.71 4.97
C TYR A 19 0.05 2.02 6.46
N ARG A 20 1.07 1.43 7.08
CA ARG A 20 1.60 1.87 8.35
C ARG A 20 2.98 2.50 8.14
N LEU A 21 3.19 3.70 8.70
CA LEU A 21 4.46 4.41 8.77
C LEU A 21 4.64 4.87 10.22
N GLY A 22 5.32 4.07 11.04
CA GLY A 22 5.41 4.29 12.47
C GLY A 22 4.03 4.32 13.14
N ASN A 23 3.61 5.48 13.62
CA ASN A 23 2.29 5.68 14.25
C ASN A 23 1.20 6.17 13.29
N ARG A 24 1.53 6.39 12.02
CA ARG A 24 0.60 6.84 11.00
C ARG A 24 0.00 5.68 10.23
N TYR A 25 -1.31 5.76 9.98
CA TYR A 25 -2.05 4.78 9.18
C TYR A 25 -2.74 5.50 8.03
N VAL A 26 -2.40 5.16 6.81
CA VAL A 26 -2.86 5.84 5.60
C VAL A 26 -3.65 4.86 4.74
N ALA A 27 -4.95 5.12 4.56
CA ALA A 27 -5.75 4.34 3.63
C ALA A 27 -5.37 4.69 2.20
N ALA A 28 -5.13 3.67 1.39
CA ALA A 28 -4.87 3.83 -0.04
C ALA A 28 -6.15 3.70 -0.87
N PRO A 29 -6.17 4.28 -2.07
CA PRO A 29 -7.21 4.01 -3.05
C PRO A 29 -7.27 2.51 -3.37
N SER A 30 -8.47 1.95 -3.37
CA SER A 30 -8.68 0.52 -3.55
C SER A 30 -8.50 0.05 -5.00
N VAL A 31 -8.31 -1.24 -5.17
CA VAL A 31 -8.20 -1.91 -6.47
C VAL A 31 -9.51 -2.65 -6.75
N HIS A 32 -10.03 -2.54 -7.97
CA HIS A 32 -11.27 -3.19 -8.40
C HIS A 32 -10.99 -4.12 -9.58
N GLU A 33 -11.42 -5.36 -9.50
CA GLU A 33 -11.29 -6.38 -10.55
C GLU A 33 -12.49 -7.33 -10.54
N ARG A 34 -12.73 -8.01 -11.68
CA ARG A 34 -13.69 -9.12 -11.74
C ARG A 34 -13.14 -10.41 -11.15
N ASN A 35 -11.87 -10.45 -10.85
CA ASN A 35 -11.22 -11.57 -10.19
C ASN A 35 -11.06 -11.30 -8.69
N TRP A 36 -11.36 -12.27 -7.86
CA TRP A 36 -11.23 -12.19 -6.41
C TRP A 36 -9.81 -11.86 -5.93
N THR A 37 -8.77 -12.19 -6.71
CA THR A 37 -7.37 -11.91 -6.34
C THR A 37 -7.02 -10.42 -6.37
N ALA A 38 -7.75 -9.61 -7.12
CA ALA A 38 -7.64 -8.15 -7.23
C ALA A 38 -6.22 -7.60 -7.02
N LYS A 39 -5.33 -7.77 -8.00
CA LYS A 39 -3.91 -7.40 -7.88
C LYS A 39 -3.58 -6.00 -8.38
N MET A 40 -3.94 -5.70 -9.62
CA MET A 40 -3.47 -4.50 -10.34
C MET A 40 -4.58 -3.49 -10.62
N GLY A 41 -5.82 -3.92 -10.57
CA GLY A 41 -6.97 -3.18 -11.07
C GLY A 41 -7.29 -3.50 -12.51
N GLU A 42 -8.56 -3.46 -12.84
CA GLU A 42 -9.07 -3.72 -14.19
C GLU A 42 -9.77 -2.46 -14.72
N ASP A 43 -9.32 -1.97 -15.87
CA ASP A 43 -9.89 -0.78 -16.49
C ASP A 43 -11.39 -0.94 -16.79
N GLY A 44 -12.15 0.12 -16.51
CA GLY A 44 -13.57 0.14 -16.78
C GLY A 44 -14.45 -0.68 -15.81
N VAL A 45 -13.86 -1.32 -14.79
CA VAL A 45 -14.59 -2.07 -13.78
C VAL A 45 -15.16 -1.16 -12.71
N ALA A 46 -14.38 -0.20 -12.21
CA ALA A 46 -14.86 0.81 -11.30
C ALA A 46 -15.41 2.02 -12.06
N GLY A 47 -16.61 2.45 -11.71
CA GLY A 47 -17.23 3.67 -12.22
C GLY A 47 -17.19 4.81 -11.20
N ALA A 48 -17.85 5.94 -11.53
CA ALA A 48 -17.89 7.13 -10.69
C ALA A 48 -18.35 6.84 -9.24
N GLU A 49 -19.39 6.02 -9.07
CA GLU A 49 -19.89 5.64 -7.73
C GLU A 49 -18.83 4.86 -6.92
N GLY A 50 -18.11 3.94 -7.55
CA GLY A 50 -17.03 3.18 -6.92
C GLY A 50 -15.91 4.10 -6.44
N TYR A 51 -15.51 5.07 -7.27
CA TYR A 51 -14.46 6.03 -6.93
C TYR A 51 -14.91 7.06 -5.87
N ALA A 52 -16.18 7.45 -5.84
CA ALA A 52 -16.73 8.29 -4.78
C ALA A 52 -16.67 7.56 -3.42
N LYS A 53 -17.06 6.29 -3.36
CA LYS A 53 -16.94 5.44 -2.17
C LYS A 53 -15.48 5.25 -1.75
N ASP A 54 -14.58 5.13 -2.72
CA ASP A 54 -13.15 5.01 -2.49
C ASP A 54 -12.57 6.28 -1.84
N LEU A 55 -12.94 7.45 -2.35
CA LEU A 55 -12.55 8.74 -1.78
C LEU A 55 -13.00 8.89 -0.31
N ILE A 56 -14.24 8.49 0.00
CA ILE A 56 -14.72 8.47 1.38
C ILE A 56 -13.86 7.55 2.24
N THR A 57 -13.54 6.34 1.76
CA THR A 57 -12.69 5.38 2.46
C THR A 57 -11.30 5.95 2.75
N VAL A 58 -10.68 6.61 1.77
CA VAL A 58 -9.36 7.23 1.93
C VAL A 58 -9.39 8.36 2.97
N ARG A 59 -10.43 9.19 2.94
CA ARG A 59 -10.59 10.31 3.88
C ARG A 59 -10.87 9.86 5.32
N THR A 60 -11.66 8.82 5.50
CA THR A 60 -12.14 8.40 6.83
C THR A 60 -11.32 7.28 7.45
N ASN A 61 -10.63 6.47 6.65
CA ASN A 61 -9.90 5.27 7.06
C ASN A 61 -10.69 4.41 8.07
N PRO A 62 -11.87 3.90 7.70
CA PRO A 62 -12.81 3.29 8.64
C PRO A 62 -12.27 1.99 9.27
N HIS A 63 -11.26 1.38 8.67
CA HIS A 63 -10.66 0.13 9.14
C HIS A 63 -9.37 0.33 9.94
N LYS A 64 -9.00 1.57 10.25
CA LYS A 64 -7.75 1.93 10.93
C LYS A 64 -7.48 1.08 12.16
N GLU A 65 -8.47 0.93 13.05
CA GLU A 65 -8.26 0.24 14.32
C GLU A 65 -8.04 -1.27 14.15
N ALA A 66 -8.76 -1.91 13.22
CA ALA A 66 -8.55 -3.32 12.93
C ALA A 66 -7.14 -3.58 12.35
N LEU A 67 -6.71 -2.72 11.42
CA LEU A 67 -5.39 -2.81 10.80
C LEU A 67 -4.28 -2.44 11.79
N ARG A 68 -4.49 -1.46 12.69
CA ARG A 68 -3.54 -1.14 13.77
C ARG A 68 -3.22 -2.38 14.60
N ARG A 69 -4.26 -3.09 15.05
CA ARG A 69 -4.08 -4.33 15.83
C ARG A 69 -3.32 -5.41 15.06
N ALA A 70 -3.62 -5.57 13.76
CA ALA A 70 -2.92 -6.55 12.92
C ALA A 70 -1.43 -6.24 12.79
N PHE A 71 -1.07 -4.98 12.52
CA PHE A 71 0.32 -4.54 12.44
C PHE A 71 1.06 -4.69 13.78
N GLU A 72 0.39 -4.43 14.90
CA GLU A 72 0.96 -4.61 16.24
C GLU A 72 1.24 -6.08 16.55
N ILE A 73 0.29 -6.98 16.24
CA ILE A 73 0.48 -8.43 16.41
C ILE A 73 1.62 -8.95 15.53
N ALA A 74 1.74 -8.44 14.31
CA ALA A 74 2.81 -8.80 13.38
C ALA A 74 4.16 -8.16 13.74
N ALA A 75 4.22 -7.22 14.70
CA ALA A 75 5.40 -6.43 15.05
C ALA A 75 6.03 -5.71 13.82
N ILE A 76 5.20 -5.14 12.95
CA ILE A 76 5.61 -4.46 11.72
C ILE A 76 5.31 -2.97 11.86
N ASP A 77 6.33 -2.12 11.82
CA ASP A 77 6.22 -0.65 11.93
C ASP A 77 6.12 0.06 10.60
N TYR A 78 6.49 -0.60 9.51
CA TYR A 78 6.44 -0.09 8.15
C TYR A 78 5.96 -1.17 7.19
N GLY A 79 4.92 -0.85 6.44
CA GLY A 79 4.39 -1.77 5.44
C GLY A 79 2.99 -1.37 4.95
N ARG A 80 2.42 -2.22 4.10
CA ARG A 80 1.06 -2.09 3.59
C ARG A 80 0.30 -3.40 3.83
N ALA A 81 -0.80 -3.31 4.54
CA ALA A 81 -1.75 -4.40 4.65
C ALA A 81 -2.74 -4.34 3.49
N ASP A 82 -2.88 -5.42 2.74
CA ASP A 82 -3.88 -5.62 1.71
C ASP A 82 -4.98 -6.53 2.25
N PHE A 83 -6.25 -6.16 2.07
CA PHE A 83 -7.39 -6.87 2.65
C PHE A 83 -8.66 -6.72 1.82
N GLY A 84 -9.59 -7.66 1.99
CA GLY A 84 -10.98 -7.57 1.56
C GLY A 84 -11.91 -7.38 2.74
N LEU A 85 -13.21 -7.30 2.48
CA LEU A 85 -14.22 -7.29 3.51
C LEU A 85 -15.06 -8.56 3.40
N VAL A 86 -15.37 -9.16 4.56
CA VAL A 86 -16.34 -10.24 4.72
C VAL A 86 -17.25 -9.86 5.88
N ASP A 87 -18.53 -9.79 5.68
CA ASP A 87 -19.50 -9.28 6.68
C ASP A 87 -19.09 -7.90 7.23
N GLY A 88 -18.50 -7.03 6.39
CA GLY A 88 -18.00 -5.71 6.76
C GLY A 88 -16.70 -5.71 7.59
N ARG A 89 -16.07 -6.86 7.82
CA ARG A 89 -14.83 -7.00 8.59
C ARG A 89 -13.63 -7.19 7.66
N PRO A 90 -12.48 -6.56 7.97
CA PRO A 90 -11.26 -6.78 7.22
C PRO A 90 -10.76 -8.22 7.33
N GLU A 91 -10.63 -8.89 6.21
CA GLU A 91 -9.90 -10.14 6.03
C GLU A 91 -8.56 -9.81 5.37
N ILE A 92 -7.48 -9.90 6.17
CA ILE A 92 -6.15 -9.47 5.74
C ILE A 92 -5.50 -10.59 4.93
N TYR A 93 -5.06 -10.26 3.73
CA TYR A 93 -4.40 -11.19 2.81
C TYR A 93 -2.89 -11.25 3.09
N GLU A 94 -2.28 -10.08 3.20
CA GLU A 94 -0.85 -9.95 3.45
C GLU A 94 -0.52 -8.61 4.10
N ILE A 95 0.63 -8.56 4.79
CA ILE A 95 1.30 -7.32 5.15
C ILE A 95 2.63 -7.29 4.41
N ASN A 96 2.71 -6.46 3.39
CA ASN A 96 3.90 -6.29 2.57
C ASN A 96 4.81 -5.23 3.20
N THR A 97 6.04 -5.61 3.59
CA THR A 97 7.04 -4.71 4.19
C THR A 97 7.88 -3.95 3.16
N ASN A 98 7.69 -4.24 1.87
CA ASN A 98 8.29 -3.49 0.76
C ASN A 98 7.22 -3.17 -0.29
N PRO A 99 6.16 -2.41 0.09
CA PRO A 99 5.05 -2.14 -0.80
C PRO A 99 5.47 -1.21 -1.94
N MET A 100 4.99 -1.51 -3.14
CA MET A 100 5.11 -0.57 -4.25
C MET A 100 4.27 0.67 -3.97
N MET A 101 4.89 1.84 -4.07
CA MET A 101 4.20 3.13 -4.01
C MET A 101 4.14 3.68 -5.43
N HIS A 102 2.93 4.03 -5.85
CA HIS A 102 2.73 4.66 -7.15
C HIS A 102 2.82 6.17 -6.99
N ALA A 103 3.46 6.84 -7.92
CA ALA A 103 3.35 8.30 -8.03
C ALA A 103 1.88 8.67 -8.25
N ALA A 104 1.47 9.85 -7.76
CA ALA A 104 0.16 10.39 -8.06
C ALA A 104 0.01 10.53 -9.57
N VAL A 105 -0.91 9.77 -10.14
CA VAL A 105 -1.19 9.78 -11.57
C VAL A 105 -2.49 10.55 -11.78
N SER A 106 -2.56 11.37 -12.81
CA SER A 106 -3.82 11.95 -13.24
C SER A 106 -4.82 10.84 -13.58
N HIS A 107 -6.06 11.01 -13.19
CA HIS A 107 -7.10 10.03 -13.46
C HIS A 107 -8.33 10.74 -14.05
N PRO A 108 -9.05 10.13 -15.03
CA PRO A 108 -10.23 10.75 -15.65
C PRO A 108 -11.35 11.08 -14.67
N PHE A 109 -11.48 10.29 -13.59
CA PHE A 109 -12.45 10.54 -12.54
C PHE A 109 -11.83 11.41 -11.43
N ALA A 110 -12.45 12.56 -11.15
CA ALA A 110 -11.97 13.53 -10.16
C ALA A 110 -11.82 12.92 -8.76
N ASP A 111 -12.79 12.10 -8.32
CA ASP A 111 -12.76 11.46 -7.01
C ASP A 111 -11.58 10.49 -6.86
N ARG A 112 -11.22 9.78 -7.94
CA ARG A 112 -10.05 8.91 -7.94
C ARG A 112 -8.75 9.71 -7.90
N ALA A 113 -8.66 10.77 -8.68
CA ALA A 113 -7.50 11.66 -8.68
C ALA A 113 -7.29 12.29 -7.29
N GLU A 114 -8.37 12.74 -6.66
CA GLU A 114 -8.35 13.32 -5.31
C GLU A 114 -7.95 12.26 -4.24
N ALA A 115 -8.48 11.04 -4.32
CA ALA A 115 -8.11 9.96 -3.41
C ALA A 115 -6.62 9.62 -3.51
N LEU A 116 -6.07 9.57 -4.73
CA LEU A 116 -4.63 9.38 -4.98
C LEU A 116 -3.81 10.52 -4.38
N ARG A 117 -4.21 11.77 -4.59
CA ARG A 117 -3.53 12.94 -4.05
C ARG A 117 -3.48 12.91 -2.52
N ILE A 118 -4.62 12.68 -1.86
CA ILE A 118 -4.70 12.59 -0.39
C ILE A 118 -3.78 11.48 0.14
N CYS A 119 -3.83 10.30 -0.47
CA CYS A 119 -2.99 9.19 -0.07
C CYS A 119 -1.50 9.54 -0.19
N MET A 120 -1.07 10.10 -1.31
CA MET A 120 0.34 10.45 -1.55
C MET A 120 0.84 11.53 -0.60
N GLU A 121 0.04 12.57 -0.34
CA GLU A 121 0.38 13.61 0.63
C GLU A 121 0.52 13.06 2.05
N ALA A 122 -0.39 12.16 2.45
CA ALA A 122 -0.34 11.52 3.76
C ALA A 122 0.87 10.58 3.90
N LEU A 123 1.23 9.85 2.83
CA LEU A 123 2.44 9.02 2.79
C LEU A 123 3.70 9.88 2.89
N HIS A 124 3.78 10.97 2.10
CA HIS A 124 4.91 11.89 2.15
C HIS A 124 5.11 12.47 3.56
N ALA A 125 4.03 12.96 4.17
CA ALA A 125 4.06 13.44 5.55
C ALA A 125 4.49 12.34 6.54
N GLY A 126 4.04 11.10 6.33
CA GLY A 126 4.44 9.95 7.16
C GLY A 126 5.93 9.63 7.06
N PHE A 127 6.52 9.73 5.87
CA PHE A 127 7.96 9.56 5.70
C PHE A 127 8.76 10.70 6.32
N GLN A 128 8.28 11.93 6.21
CA GLN A 128 8.91 13.06 6.91
C GLN A 128 8.92 12.90 8.43
N ASP A 129 7.84 12.35 9.00
CA ASP A 129 7.79 12.07 10.45
C ASP A 129 8.77 10.96 10.87
N LEU A 130 9.08 10.01 9.96
CA LEU A 130 10.07 8.96 10.22
C LEU A 130 11.51 9.42 10.00
N ASP A 131 11.72 10.47 9.22
CA ASP A 131 13.04 11.04 8.95
C ASP A 131 13.52 11.86 10.16
N THR A 132 13.91 11.14 11.20
CA THR A 132 14.49 11.76 12.39
C THR A 132 15.97 11.97 12.18
N VAL A 133 16.44 13.22 12.27
CA VAL A 133 17.85 13.53 12.30
C VAL A 133 18.45 12.95 13.59
N SER A 134 18.96 11.72 13.50
CA SER A 134 19.67 11.12 14.61
C SER A 134 21.10 11.66 14.64
N GLY A 135 21.48 12.32 15.74
CA GLY A 135 22.88 12.68 16.02
C GLY A 135 23.78 11.48 16.35
N GLY A 136 23.32 10.25 16.06
CA GLY A 136 24.05 9.02 16.31
C GLY A 136 25.22 8.79 15.34
N PRO A 137 26.17 7.92 15.69
CA PRO A 137 27.30 7.58 14.81
C PRO A 137 26.77 6.94 13.52
N LYS A 138 27.34 7.35 12.38
CA LYS A 138 27.00 6.75 11.08
C LYS A 138 27.37 5.27 11.09
N ILE A 139 26.39 4.40 10.92
CA ILE A 139 26.61 2.97 10.78
C ILE A 139 27.07 2.72 9.33
N LYS A 140 28.29 2.24 9.14
CA LYS A 140 28.76 1.73 7.86
C LYS A 140 28.24 0.32 7.68
N ILE A 141 27.27 0.14 6.81
CA ILE A 141 26.85 -1.20 6.38
C ILE A 141 27.88 -1.68 5.36
N ALA A 142 28.82 -2.54 5.79
CA ALA A 142 29.69 -3.23 4.87
C ALA A 142 28.86 -4.34 4.18
N PRO A 143 28.75 -4.36 2.84
CA PRO A 143 28.11 -5.49 2.16
C PRO A 143 28.87 -6.76 2.52
N ALA A 144 28.16 -7.80 2.95
CA ALA A 144 28.77 -9.09 3.14
C ALA A 144 29.41 -9.55 1.82
N ASP A 145 30.62 -10.11 1.87
CA ASP A 145 31.42 -10.46 0.67
C ASP A 145 30.66 -11.34 -0.35
N HIS A 146 29.76 -12.19 0.12
CA HIS A 146 28.92 -13.02 -0.75
C HIS A 146 27.88 -12.20 -1.52
N LEU A 147 27.37 -11.08 -0.96
CA LEU A 147 26.44 -10.17 -1.63
C LEU A 147 27.16 -9.31 -2.65
N SER A 148 28.39 -8.89 -2.37
CA SER A 148 29.21 -8.12 -3.30
C SER A 148 29.60 -8.95 -4.54
N ARG A 149 29.85 -10.26 -4.38
CA ARG A 149 30.13 -11.19 -5.49
C ARG A 149 28.90 -11.45 -6.36
N LYS A 150 27.68 -11.58 -5.77
CA LYS A 150 26.44 -11.68 -6.53
C LYS A 150 26.12 -10.39 -7.28
N GLY A 151 26.30 -9.24 -6.67
CA GLY A 151 26.08 -7.94 -7.29
C GLY A 151 26.94 -7.69 -8.54
N ARG A 152 28.17 -8.26 -8.60
CA ARG A 152 29.01 -8.18 -9.79
C ARG A 152 28.52 -9.02 -10.96
N LYS A 153 27.81 -10.13 -10.71
CA LYS A 153 27.24 -11.00 -11.76
C LYS A 153 25.96 -10.43 -12.37
N HIS A 154 25.25 -9.53 -11.67
CA HIS A 154 24.01 -8.92 -12.14
C HIS A 154 24.20 -7.53 -12.77
N ARG A 155 25.40 -7.16 -13.20
CA ARG A 155 25.65 -5.93 -13.98
C ARG A 155 24.98 -5.90 -15.36
N LEU A 156 24.14 -6.88 -15.69
CA LEU A 156 23.39 -6.97 -16.93
C LEU A 156 22.00 -6.29 -16.90
N PHE A 157 21.62 -5.67 -15.77
CA PHE A 157 20.41 -4.87 -15.69
C PHE A 157 20.71 -3.43 -15.22
N PRO A 158 21.07 -2.53 -16.16
CA PRO A 158 21.40 -1.13 -15.82
C PRO A 158 20.18 -0.26 -15.46
N GLY A 159 19.03 -0.84 -15.16
CA GLY A 159 17.78 -0.12 -14.97
C GLY A 159 17.31 0.13 -13.52
N TYR A 160 18.02 -0.34 -12.52
CA TYR A 160 17.65 -0.16 -11.10
C TYR A 160 18.75 0.49 -10.29
N LEU A 161 19.21 1.64 -10.73
CA LEU A 161 19.97 2.54 -9.88
C LEU A 161 18.97 3.47 -9.21
N TRP A 162 18.74 3.26 -7.93
CA TRP A 162 18.14 4.27 -7.07
C TRP A 162 19.11 5.43 -6.98
N LEU A 163 18.72 6.55 -7.49
CA LEU A 163 19.42 7.81 -7.27
C LEU A 163 19.11 8.30 -5.84
N PRO A 164 20.08 8.99 -5.22
CA PRO A 164 19.98 9.53 -3.87
C PRO A 164 18.87 10.56 -3.71
#